data_f006de7b3eaca392ff3bc0308ec3c335
#
_entry.id   f006de7b3eaca392ff3bc0308ec3c335
#
_cell.length_a   1.000
_cell.length_b   1.000
_cell.length_c   1.000
_cell.angle_alpha   90.00
_cell.angle_beta   90.00
_cell.angle_gamma   90.00
#
_symmetry.space_group_name_H-M   'P 1'
#
loop_
_entity.id
_entity.type
_entity.pdbx_description
1 polymer ?
#
loop_
_entity_poly.entity_id
_entity_poly.type
_entity_poly.pdbx_seq_one_letter_code
_entity_poly.pdbx_strand_id
1 'polypeptide(L)'
;LDEVQNLPIEYWPLIRWTLRALSDVFQCKILLLTATQPLIFEEGEALELLQGEQINPTDFFVQQNRVQLGVLSHGERSDFEIEEWIDHFKAYFDEGLNYLAIFNTIKTSVKVFHEIKNWIDDQGLEYKVFYLSTNIIPRERKRRIQQIKQHLNKGKRVIVISTQVVEAGVDLDFDVVYRDLGPVDSIIQAAGRCNRNGDSKKMGQVWISPIRRGEQLESSLVYRKLHTVVSKQVLPQDPVSESDFFHLVNRYFTELVKGKETDESKAIWQAMNELYFDRMDSSTKSAVSDFKLIQEKSHYIDVFVEGDGKGKKIWELYQVLVVNEADIETRYENYLRLKRLLCQYIVSAPHR
;
A
#
# COMPACT_ATOMS: atom_id res chain seq x y z
N LEU A 1 -9.20 -4.54 -14.84
CA LEU A 1 -8.18 -3.83 -14.06
C LEU A 1 -8.66 -3.72 -12.62
N ASP A 2 -7.85 -4.19 -11.68
CA ASP A 2 -8.12 -4.16 -10.24
C ASP A 2 -7.21 -3.12 -9.57
N GLU A 3 -7.69 -2.51 -8.47
CA GLU A 3 -6.97 -1.49 -7.69
C GLU A 3 -6.49 -0.30 -8.55
N VAL A 4 -7.36 0.20 -9.44
CA VAL A 4 -7.00 1.24 -10.42
C VAL A 4 -6.60 2.58 -9.81
N GLN A 5 -6.94 2.85 -8.55
CA GLN A 5 -6.49 4.03 -7.82
C GLN A 5 -4.97 4.08 -7.61
N ASN A 6 -4.28 2.92 -7.70
CA ASN A 6 -2.82 2.84 -7.59
C ASN A 6 -2.08 3.28 -8.87
N LEU A 7 -2.82 3.57 -9.96
CA LEU A 7 -2.22 4.08 -11.18
C LEU A 7 -1.67 5.50 -10.97
N PRO A 8 -0.43 5.79 -11.41
CA PRO A 8 0.16 7.11 -11.23
C PRO A 8 -0.70 8.21 -11.87
N ILE A 9 -1.00 9.25 -11.10
CA ILE A 9 -1.96 10.30 -11.50
C ILE A 9 -1.52 11.05 -12.76
N GLU A 10 -0.22 11.21 -12.98
CA GLU A 10 0.35 11.82 -14.18
C GLU A 10 -0.01 11.07 -15.46
N TYR A 11 -0.27 9.76 -15.38
CA TYR A 11 -0.64 8.92 -16.51
C TYR A 11 -2.15 8.73 -16.68
N TRP A 12 -2.99 9.28 -15.82
CA TRP A 12 -4.44 9.12 -15.95
C TRP A 12 -4.99 9.57 -17.31
N PRO A 13 -4.58 10.72 -17.90
CA PRO A 13 -5.02 11.08 -19.24
C PRO A 13 -4.59 10.06 -20.31
N LEU A 14 -3.34 9.60 -20.26
CA LEU A 14 -2.82 8.60 -21.19
C LEU A 14 -3.57 7.26 -21.07
N ILE A 15 -3.79 6.81 -19.83
CA ILE A 15 -4.54 5.57 -19.54
C ILE A 15 -5.97 5.70 -20.03
N ARG A 16 -6.66 6.83 -19.75
CA ARG A 16 -8.01 7.11 -20.24
C ARG A 16 -8.09 7.01 -21.77
N TRP A 17 -7.22 7.67 -22.50
CA TRP A 17 -7.17 7.63 -23.96
C TRP A 17 -6.91 6.22 -24.48
N THR A 18 -5.97 5.49 -23.89
CA THR A 18 -5.63 4.12 -24.29
C THR A 18 -6.81 3.18 -24.05
N LEU A 19 -7.48 3.25 -22.89
CA LEU A 19 -8.62 2.39 -22.59
C LEU A 19 -9.81 2.70 -23.48
N ARG A 20 -10.04 3.97 -23.84
CA ARG A 20 -11.06 4.36 -24.82
C ARG A 20 -10.74 3.79 -26.21
N ALA A 21 -9.50 3.94 -26.68
CA ALA A 21 -9.09 3.36 -27.95
C ALA A 21 -9.28 1.85 -28.00
N LEU A 22 -8.94 1.14 -26.92
CA LEU A 22 -9.19 -0.30 -26.81
C LEU A 22 -10.69 -0.65 -26.87
N SER A 23 -11.53 0.15 -26.24
CA SER A 23 -12.98 -0.03 -26.30
C SER A 23 -13.56 0.28 -27.67
N ASP A 24 -13.22 1.43 -28.24
CA ASP A 24 -13.87 1.95 -29.45
C ASP A 24 -13.37 1.23 -30.72
N VAL A 25 -12.06 0.98 -30.82
CA VAL A 25 -11.42 0.39 -32.02
C VAL A 25 -11.42 -1.14 -31.94
N PHE A 26 -11.03 -1.71 -30.79
CA PHE A 26 -10.89 -3.16 -30.63
C PHE A 26 -12.10 -3.82 -29.99
N GLN A 27 -13.17 -3.06 -29.67
CA GLN A 27 -14.40 -3.56 -29.05
C GLN A 27 -14.15 -4.30 -27.72
N CYS A 28 -13.07 -3.95 -27.02
CA CYS A 28 -12.75 -4.53 -25.72
C CYS A 28 -13.74 -4.05 -24.66
N LYS A 29 -14.28 -4.98 -23.87
CA LYS A 29 -15.05 -4.65 -22.67
C LYS A 29 -14.09 -4.52 -21.50
N ILE A 30 -14.07 -3.35 -20.86
CA ILE A 30 -13.12 -3.02 -19.80
C ILE A 30 -13.89 -2.85 -18.50
N LEU A 31 -13.54 -3.64 -17.48
CA LEU A 31 -14.06 -3.53 -16.13
C LEU A 31 -12.98 -2.97 -15.22
N LEU A 32 -13.30 -1.89 -14.50
CA LEU A 32 -12.45 -1.27 -13.50
C LEU A 32 -12.99 -1.62 -12.11
N LEU A 33 -12.12 -2.15 -11.27
CA LEU A 33 -12.42 -2.51 -9.89
C LEU A 33 -11.58 -1.65 -8.94
N THR A 34 -12.21 -1.10 -7.94
CA THR A 34 -11.54 -0.26 -6.94
C THR A 34 -12.39 -0.13 -5.68
N ALA A 35 -11.74 -0.07 -4.54
CA ALA A 35 -12.39 0.26 -3.26
C ALA A 35 -12.64 1.77 -3.12
N THR A 36 -11.88 2.59 -3.87
CA THR A 36 -11.95 4.05 -3.84
C THR A 36 -11.95 4.54 -5.29
N GLN A 37 -13.00 5.24 -5.72
CA GLN A 37 -13.19 5.61 -7.12
C GLN A 37 -12.27 6.76 -7.54
N PRO A 38 -11.19 6.51 -8.29
CA PRO A 38 -10.34 7.56 -8.82
C PRO A 38 -11.03 8.25 -10.01
N LEU A 39 -10.83 9.56 -10.14
CA LEU A 39 -11.41 10.36 -11.23
C LEU A 39 -10.56 10.25 -12.51
N ILE A 40 -10.38 9.04 -13.02
CA ILE A 40 -9.64 8.78 -14.28
C ILE A 40 -10.48 9.17 -15.48
N PHE A 41 -11.79 8.87 -15.44
CA PHE A 41 -12.77 9.19 -16.48
C PHE A 41 -13.55 10.42 -16.13
N GLU A 42 -13.98 11.18 -17.13
CA GLU A 42 -14.92 12.27 -16.99
C GLU A 42 -16.37 11.74 -16.91
N GLU A 43 -17.29 12.59 -16.47
CA GLU A 43 -18.70 12.26 -16.38
C GLU A 43 -19.24 11.81 -17.76
N GLY A 44 -19.91 10.67 -17.80
CA GLY A 44 -20.46 10.07 -19.02
C GLY A 44 -19.47 9.26 -19.89
N GLU A 45 -18.18 9.20 -19.54
CA GLU A 45 -17.20 8.41 -20.29
C GLU A 45 -17.15 6.93 -19.86
N ALA A 46 -17.60 6.62 -18.67
CA ALA A 46 -17.66 5.27 -18.13
C ALA A 46 -19.06 4.97 -17.58
N LEU A 47 -19.48 3.72 -17.68
CA LEU A 47 -20.72 3.25 -17.07
C LEU A 47 -20.47 2.87 -15.62
N GLU A 48 -21.12 3.55 -14.70
CA GLU A 48 -21.12 3.16 -13.29
C GLU A 48 -22.11 2.00 -13.07
N LEU A 49 -21.57 0.80 -12.78
CA LEU A 49 -22.40 -0.39 -12.64
C LEU A 49 -23.29 -0.40 -11.39
N LEU A 50 -22.96 0.45 -10.40
CA LEU A 50 -23.72 0.59 -9.15
C LEU A 50 -24.76 1.73 -9.21
N GLN A 51 -24.91 2.41 -10.34
CA GLN A 51 -25.97 3.40 -10.57
C GLN A 51 -27.25 2.71 -11.06
N GLY A 52 -28.26 2.65 -10.24
CA GLY A 52 -29.60 2.23 -10.58
C GLY A 52 -30.61 3.10 -9.81
N GLU A 53 -31.85 3.13 -10.23
CA GLU A 53 -32.94 3.89 -9.54
C GLU A 53 -33.06 3.49 -8.05
N GLN A 54 -32.43 2.41 -7.61
CA GLN A 54 -32.54 1.86 -6.24
C GLN A 54 -31.20 1.68 -5.51
N ILE A 55 -30.06 2.00 -6.13
CA ILE A 55 -28.73 1.75 -5.54
C ILE A 55 -27.88 3.01 -5.69
N ASN A 56 -27.66 3.72 -4.59
CA ASN A 56 -26.70 4.81 -4.50
C ASN A 56 -25.38 4.26 -3.89
N PRO A 57 -24.21 4.48 -4.49
CA PRO A 57 -22.92 4.08 -3.90
C PRO A 57 -22.74 4.53 -2.45
N THR A 58 -23.28 5.69 -2.08
CA THR A 58 -23.26 6.20 -0.71
C THR A 58 -24.02 5.31 0.27
N ASP A 59 -25.06 4.59 -0.16
CA ASP A 59 -25.87 3.77 0.74
C ASP A 59 -25.10 2.58 1.30
N PHE A 60 -24.10 2.07 0.55
CA PHE A 60 -23.19 1.03 1.05
C PHE A 60 -22.32 1.53 2.20
N PHE A 61 -21.86 2.77 2.12
CA PHE A 61 -21.04 3.38 3.17
C PHE A 61 -21.88 3.81 4.37
N VAL A 62 -23.07 4.34 4.15
CA VAL A 62 -24.00 4.76 5.22
C VAL A 62 -24.44 3.58 6.09
N GLN A 63 -24.59 2.38 5.51
CA GLN A 63 -24.94 1.17 6.27
C GLN A 63 -23.77 0.61 7.08
N GLN A 64 -22.56 1.02 6.78
CA GLN A 64 -21.34 0.58 7.46
C GLN A 64 -20.84 1.69 8.39
N ASN A 65 -21.08 1.56 9.67
CA ASN A 65 -20.58 2.49 10.70
C ASN A 65 -19.77 1.69 11.73
N ARG A 66 -18.70 1.04 11.25
CA ARG A 66 -17.88 0.13 12.05
C ARG A 66 -16.68 0.80 12.66
N VAL A 67 -16.18 1.89 12.03
CA VAL A 67 -14.94 2.55 12.40
C VAL A 67 -15.08 4.07 12.43
N GLN A 68 -14.28 4.68 13.28
CA GLN A 68 -14.09 6.12 13.34
C GLN A 68 -12.63 6.45 13.00
N LEU A 69 -12.42 7.43 12.13
CA LEU A 69 -11.11 7.88 11.69
C LEU A 69 -10.84 9.28 12.23
N GLY A 70 -9.72 9.46 12.90
CA GLY A 70 -9.25 10.74 13.41
C GLY A 70 -7.78 10.97 13.14
N VAL A 71 -7.35 12.23 13.23
CA VAL A 71 -5.93 12.62 13.17
C VAL A 71 -5.43 12.88 14.58
N LEU A 72 -4.35 12.22 14.97
CA LEU A 72 -3.72 12.48 16.25
C LEU A 72 -2.95 13.81 16.22
N SER A 73 -2.93 14.47 17.37
CA SER A 73 -2.12 15.66 17.60
C SER A 73 -1.25 15.48 18.85
N HIS A 74 -0.09 16.14 18.85
CA HIS A 74 0.81 16.21 20.00
C HIS A 74 0.97 17.69 20.42
N GLY A 75 0.21 18.09 21.44
CA GLY A 75 0.06 19.50 21.79
C GLY A 75 -0.58 20.29 20.63
N GLU A 76 0.07 21.35 20.19
CA GLU A 76 -0.37 22.18 19.06
C GLU A 76 0.06 21.60 17.67
N ARG A 77 0.88 20.55 17.64
CA ARG A 77 1.38 19.92 16.41
C ARG A 77 0.50 18.76 15.99
N SER A 78 0.33 18.59 14.69
CA SER A 78 -0.35 17.45 14.06
C SER A 78 0.61 16.37 13.59
N ASP A 79 1.86 16.33 14.12
CA ASP A 79 2.87 15.34 13.77
C ASP A 79 3.70 14.94 15.01
N PHE A 80 4.37 13.80 14.91
CA PHE A 80 5.11 13.16 15.97
C PHE A 80 6.55 12.88 15.54
N GLU A 81 7.52 13.15 16.44
CA GLU A 81 8.75 12.37 16.40
C GLU A 81 8.44 10.93 16.81
N ILE A 82 9.26 10.00 16.38
CA ILE A 82 8.96 8.58 16.61
C ILE A 82 8.93 8.20 18.08
N GLU A 83 9.75 8.83 18.90
CA GLU A 83 9.77 8.66 20.35
C GLU A 83 8.47 9.15 20.99
N GLU A 84 7.99 10.32 20.59
CA GLU A 84 6.71 10.88 21.04
C GLU A 84 5.53 9.97 20.68
N TRP A 85 5.57 9.36 19.49
CA TRP A 85 4.56 8.39 19.08
C TRP A 85 4.59 7.11 19.95
N ILE A 86 5.79 6.59 20.25
CA ILE A 86 5.95 5.41 21.11
C ILE A 86 5.42 5.71 22.51
N ASP A 87 5.72 6.87 23.07
CA ASP A 87 5.23 7.28 24.38
C ASP A 87 3.71 7.46 24.39
N HIS A 88 3.15 8.05 23.32
CA HIS A 88 1.70 8.13 23.11
C HIS A 88 1.06 6.73 23.06
N PHE A 89 1.61 5.83 22.27
CA PHE A 89 1.09 4.45 22.17
C PHE A 89 1.07 3.77 23.54
N LYS A 90 2.17 3.87 24.32
CA LYS A 90 2.26 3.29 25.67
C LYS A 90 1.25 3.92 26.64
N ALA A 91 1.06 5.24 26.57
CA ALA A 91 0.16 5.97 27.46
C ALA A 91 -1.33 5.64 27.23
N TYR A 92 -1.72 5.34 25.98
CA TYR A 92 -3.11 5.06 25.61
C TYR A 92 -3.36 3.58 25.27
N PHE A 93 -2.43 2.71 25.65
CA PHE A 93 -2.56 1.27 25.43
C PHE A 93 -3.66 0.66 26.32
N ASP A 94 -4.59 -0.06 25.69
CA ASP A 94 -5.66 -0.84 26.35
C ASP A 94 -5.39 -2.33 26.17
N GLU A 95 -5.19 -3.05 27.27
CA GLU A 95 -4.89 -4.49 27.27
C GLU A 95 -6.01 -5.37 26.68
N GLY A 96 -7.19 -4.80 26.48
CA GLY A 96 -8.33 -5.52 25.89
C GLY A 96 -8.32 -5.58 24.36
N LEU A 97 -7.44 -4.85 23.66
CA LEU A 97 -7.55 -4.58 22.23
C LEU A 97 -6.40 -5.18 21.39
N ASN A 98 -6.66 -5.43 20.13
CA ASN A 98 -5.67 -5.80 19.13
C ASN A 98 -5.27 -4.58 18.31
N TYR A 99 -3.98 -4.44 18.03
CA TYR A 99 -3.42 -3.25 17.41
C TYR A 99 -2.71 -3.56 16.09
N LEU A 100 -2.92 -2.68 15.11
CA LEU A 100 -2.13 -2.59 13.89
C LEU A 100 -1.52 -1.20 13.80
N ALA A 101 -0.21 -1.09 13.64
CA ALA A 101 0.45 0.18 13.36
C ALA A 101 1.23 0.09 12.04
N ILE A 102 0.91 1.01 11.11
CA ILE A 102 1.45 1.03 9.75
C ILE A 102 2.29 2.28 9.56
N PHE A 103 3.57 2.10 9.29
CA PHE A 103 4.55 3.16 9.06
C PHE A 103 4.99 3.21 7.60
N ASN A 104 5.35 4.40 7.12
CA ASN A 104 5.75 4.58 5.73
C ASN A 104 7.14 4.01 5.44
N THR A 105 8.06 4.04 6.42
CA THR A 105 9.44 3.60 6.20
C THR A 105 9.78 2.32 6.98
N ILE A 106 10.61 1.48 6.37
CA ILE A 106 11.13 0.27 7.02
C ILE A 106 11.91 0.64 8.29
N LYS A 107 12.73 1.70 8.24
CA LYS A 107 13.57 2.12 9.37
C LYS A 107 12.74 2.43 10.61
N THR A 108 11.69 3.22 10.46
CA THR A 108 10.79 3.58 11.55
C THR A 108 10.00 2.39 12.06
N SER A 109 9.44 1.58 11.15
CA SER A 109 8.67 0.39 11.55
C SER A 109 9.51 -0.64 12.32
N VAL A 110 10.79 -0.82 11.97
CA VAL A 110 11.71 -1.72 12.70
C VAL A 110 12.01 -1.15 14.09
N LYS A 111 12.29 0.16 14.21
CA LYS A 111 12.53 0.80 15.51
C LYS A 111 11.33 0.63 16.43
N VAL A 112 10.13 0.96 15.96
CA VAL A 112 8.88 0.82 16.74
C VAL A 112 8.65 -0.65 17.13
N PHE A 113 8.88 -1.59 16.22
CA PHE A 113 8.74 -3.01 16.54
C PHE A 113 9.61 -3.42 17.72
N HIS A 114 10.88 -3.04 17.74
CA HIS A 114 11.77 -3.39 18.83
C HIS A 114 11.38 -2.73 20.15
N GLU A 115 11.06 -1.42 20.13
CA GLU A 115 10.65 -0.67 21.32
C GLU A 115 9.34 -1.21 21.93
N ILE A 116 8.32 -1.44 21.11
CA ILE A 116 7.05 -1.99 21.60
C ILE A 116 7.20 -3.42 22.09
N LYS A 117 7.99 -4.24 21.38
CA LYS A 117 8.23 -5.62 21.79
C LYS A 117 8.93 -5.69 23.13
N ASN A 118 10.01 -4.91 23.33
CA ASN A 118 10.74 -4.86 24.59
C ASN A 118 9.83 -4.37 25.71
N TRP A 119 9.07 -3.31 25.48
CA TRP A 119 8.13 -2.78 26.48
C TRP A 119 7.07 -3.83 26.87
N ILE A 120 6.48 -4.57 25.93
CA ILE A 120 5.51 -5.64 26.22
C ILE A 120 6.16 -6.75 27.07
N ASP A 121 7.38 -7.16 26.70
CA ASP A 121 8.13 -8.19 27.42
C ASP A 121 8.48 -7.71 28.85
N ASP A 122 8.91 -6.45 29.03
CA ASP A 122 9.26 -5.83 30.31
C ASP A 122 8.04 -5.67 31.25
N GLN A 123 6.87 -5.34 30.70
CA GLN A 123 5.63 -5.24 31.46
C GLN A 123 4.99 -6.60 31.77
N GLY A 124 5.50 -7.69 31.20
CA GLY A 124 4.94 -9.03 31.36
C GLY A 124 3.54 -9.20 30.74
N LEU A 125 3.20 -8.41 29.72
CA LEU A 125 1.88 -8.44 29.10
C LEU A 125 1.72 -9.64 28.16
N GLU A 126 0.56 -10.28 28.19
CA GLU A 126 0.25 -11.45 27.35
C GLU A 126 -0.11 -11.08 25.89
N TYR A 127 0.80 -10.34 25.23
CA TYR A 127 0.67 -9.97 23.82
C TYR A 127 1.71 -10.65 22.96
N LYS A 128 1.33 -10.99 21.71
CA LYS A 128 2.28 -11.39 20.68
C LYS A 128 2.51 -10.22 19.73
N VAL A 129 3.74 -9.71 19.70
CA VAL A 129 4.14 -8.65 18.78
C VAL A 129 4.67 -9.27 17.50
N PHE A 130 4.11 -8.87 16.34
CA PHE A 130 4.50 -9.31 15.00
C PHE A 130 5.03 -8.13 14.18
N TYR A 131 5.98 -8.44 13.30
CA TYR A 131 6.49 -7.47 12.32
C TYR A 131 6.25 -7.97 10.90
N LEU A 132 5.68 -7.08 10.04
CA LEU A 132 5.44 -7.35 8.62
C LEU A 132 6.00 -6.22 7.75
N SER A 133 6.79 -6.58 6.72
CA SER A 133 7.35 -5.61 5.78
C SER A 133 7.84 -6.33 4.51
N THR A 134 8.11 -5.56 3.47
CA THR A 134 8.70 -6.07 2.23
C THR A 134 10.15 -6.54 2.38
N ASN A 135 10.86 -6.14 3.43
CA ASN A 135 12.20 -6.64 3.76
C ASN A 135 12.21 -8.03 4.41
N ILE A 136 11.06 -8.64 4.59
CA ILE A 136 10.92 -10.03 5.04
C ILE A 136 10.65 -10.90 3.81
N ILE A 137 11.35 -12.04 3.68
CA ILE A 137 11.12 -12.96 2.57
C ILE A 137 9.64 -13.35 2.48
N PRO A 138 9.06 -13.48 1.27
CA PRO A 138 7.63 -13.73 1.07
C PRO A 138 7.11 -14.96 1.83
N ARG A 139 7.90 -16.02 1.90
CA ARG A 139 7.55 -17.23 2.67
C ARG A 139 7.35 -16.94 4.16
N GLU A 140 8.29 -16.22 4.77
CA GLU A 140 8.23 -15.88 6.20
C GLU A 140 7.09 -14.90 6.47
N ARG A 141 6.86 -13.93 5.59
CA ARG A 141 5.74 -13.00 5.67
C ARG A 141 4.40 -13.74 5.63
N LYS A 142 4.24 -14.69 4.70
CA LYS A 142 3.04 -15.55 4.63
C LYS A 142 2.84 -16.36 5.92
N ARG A 143 3.92 -16.93 6.47
CA ARG A 143 3.88 -17.67 7.74
C ARG A 143 3.43 -16.77 8.89
N ARG A 144 3.96 -15.56 9.00
CA ARG A 144 3.58 -14.61 10.05
C ARG A 144 2.12 -14.18 9.92
N ILE A 145 1.63 -13.89 8.72
CA ILE A 145 0.21 -13.58 8.48
C ILE A 145 -0.68 -14.74 8.95
N GLN A 146 -0.33 -15.98 8.65
CA GLN A 146 -1.07 -17.16 9.12
C GLN A 146 -1.05 -17.27 10.65
N GLN A 147 0.09 -16.99 11.30
CA GLN A 147 0.19 -16.99 12.76
C GLN A 147 -0.66 -15.88 13.39
N ILE A 148 -0.65 -14.66 12.83
CA ILE A 148 -1.51 -13.56 13.28
C ILE A 148 -2.98 -13.98 13.22
N LYS A 149 -3.44 -14.50 12.06
CA LYS A 149 -4.80 -15.04 11.92
C LYS A 149 -5.15 -16.07 12.97
N GLN A 150 -4.25 -17.03 13.21
CA GLN A 150 -4.47 -18.07 14.22
C GLN A 150 -4.57 -17.50 15.65
N HIS A 151 -3.80 -16.46 15.97
CA HIS A 151 -3.87 -15.81 17.28
C HIS A 151 -5.20 -15.08 17.44
N LEU A 152 -5.59 -14.25 16.46
CA LEU A 152 -6.85 -13.52 16.45
C LEU A 152 -8.05 -14.48 16.58
N ASN A 153 -8.10 -15.55 15.76
CA ASN A 153 -9.18 -16.54 15.80
C ASN A 153 -9.26 -17.30 17.13
N LYS A 154 -8.16 -17.37 17.89
CA LYS A 154 -8.14 -18.00 19.22
C LYS A 154 -8.41 -16.99 20.36
N GLY A 155 -8.77 -15.76 20.03
CA GLY A 155 -8.98 -14.69 21.01
C GLY A 155 -7.70 -14.23 21.73
N LYS A 156 -6.52 -14.57 21.20
CA LYS A 156 -5.24 -14.12 21.75
C LYS A 156 -4.93 -12.71 21.26
N ARG A 157 -4.34 -11.91 22.13
CA ARG A 157 -4.00 -10.52 21.86
C ARG A 157 -2.75 -10.39 20.99
N VAL A 158 -2.83 -9.48 20.00
CA VAL A 158 -1.72 -9.22 19.09
C VAL A 158 -1.50 -7.73 18.88
N ILE A 159 -0.24 -7.39 18.68
CA ILE A 159 0.20 -6.09 18.15
C ILE A 159 0.95 -6.39 16.85
N VAL A 160 0.55 -5.77 15.77
CA VAL A 160 1.22 -5.88 14.47
C VAL A 160 1.82 -4.54 14.08
N ILE A 161 3.14 -4.51 13.95
CA ILE A 161 3.86 -3.37 13.40
C ILE A 161 4.21 -3.68 11.95
N SER A 162 3.84 -2.81 11.03
CA SER A 162 3.96 -3.08 9.60
C SER A 162 4.36 -1.86 8.79
N THR A 163 4.78 -2.10 7.55
CA THR A 163 4.73 -1.13 6.47
C THR A 163 3.42 -1.32 5.67
N GLN A 164 3.25 -0.63 4.54
CA GLN A 164 2.06 -0.67 3.68
C GLN A 164 1.67 -2.08 3.18
N VAL A 165 2.52 -3.07 3.40
CA VAL A 165 2.32 -4.46 2.92
C VAL A 165 1.04 -5.13 3.42
N VAL A 166 0.39 -4.58 4.46
CA VAL A 166 -0.87 -5.10 5.02
C VAL A 166 -2.13 -4.40 4.47
N GLU A 167 -1.97 -3.30 3.73
CA GLU A 167 -3.10 -2.53 3.20
C GLU A 167 -3.87 -3.33 2.15
N ALA A 168 -3.16 -4.08 1.29
CA ALA A 168 -3.77 -4.91 0.25
C ALA A 168 -3.48 -6.41 0.46
N GLY A 169 -4.41 -7.27 0.04
CA GLY A 169 -4.20 -8.72 -0.05
C GLY A 169 -4.09 -9.48 1.29
N VAL A 170 -4.31 -8.81 2.42
CA VAL A 170 -4.24 -9.43 3.76
C VAL A 170 -5.58 -9.28 4.46
N ASP A 171 -6.18 -10.40 4.84
CA ASP A 171 -7.45 -10.43 5.56
C ASP A 171 -7.17 -10.61 7.06
N LEU A 172 -7.02 -9.49 7.77
CA LEU A 172 -6.81 -9.37 9.21
C LEU A 172 -7.79 -8.33 9.77
N ASP A 173 -8.13 -8.47 11.04
CA ASP A 173 -9.08 -7.63 11.76
C ASP A 173 -8.50 -7.17 13.10
N PHE A 174 -8.54 -5.86 13.36
CA PHE A 174 -7.98 -5.24 14.55
C PHE A 174 -8.99 -4.28 15.18
N ASP A 175 -8.84 -4.02 16.48
CA ASP A 175 -9.70 -3.09 17.22
C ASP A 175 -9.23 -1.64 17.01
N VAL A 176 -7.90 -1.43 16.93
CA VAL A 176 -7.26 -0.13 16.75
C VAL A 176 -6.23 -0.20 15.62
N VAL A 177 -6.28 0.76 14.71
CA VAL A 177 -5.31 0.92 13.62
C VAL A 177 -4.65 2.30 13.72
N TYR A 178 -3.34 2.32 13.84
CA TYR A 178 -2.52 3.52 13.67
C TYR A 178 -1.92 3.53 12.27
N ARG A 179 -2.02 4.65 11.57
CA ARG A 179 -1.47 4.82 10.22
C ARG A 179 -0.69 6.11 10.13
N ASP A 180 0.59 6.02 9.77
CA ASP A 180 1.37 7.21 9.38
C ASP A 180 0.72 7.89 8.17
N LEU A 181 0.92 9.19 8.00
CA LEU A 181 0.31 9.95 6.92
C LEU A 181 0.67 9.37 5.55
N GLY A 182 -0.33 9.17 4.71
CA GLY A 182 -0.20 8.69 3.35
C GLY A 182 -1.30 9.25 2.44
N PRO A 183 -1.40 8.78 1.20
CA PRO A 183 -2.56 9.03 0.35
C PRO A 183 -3.86 8.61 1.04
N VAL A 184 -4.95 9.36 0.84
CA VAL A 184 -6.22 9.09 1.54
C VAL A 184 -6.77 7.71 1.19
N ASP A 185 -6.63 7.26 -0.05
CA ASP A 185 -7.01 5.91 -0.48
C ASP A 185 -6.26 4.81 0.28
N SER A 186 -4.96 4.98 0.52
CA SER A 186 -4.14 4.10 1.35
C SER A 186 -4.59 4.12 2.83
N ILE A 187 -4.94 5.30 3.35
CA ILE A 187 -5.51 5.44 4.70
C ILE A 187 -6.84 4.67 4.81
N ILE A 188 -7.72 4.77 3.83
CA ILE A 188 -9.00 4.04 3.83
C ILE A 188 -8.78 2.53 3.69
N GLN A 189 -7.79 2.09 2.92
CA GLN A 189 -7.41 0.66 2.86
C GLN A 189 -6.93 0.16 4.23
N ALA A 190 -6.16 0.96 4.96
CA ALA A 190 -5.75 0.66 6.33
C ALA A 190 -6.95 0.62 7.29
N ALA A 191 -7.88 1.57 7.17
CA ALA A 191 -9.14 1.60 7.93
C ALA A 191 -9.99 0.34 7.68
N GLY A 192 -9.98 -0.21 6.48
CA GLY A 192 -10.60 -1.49 6.15
C GLY A 192 -9.98 -2.71 6.86
N ARG A 193 -8.95 -2.54 7.69
CA ARG A 193 -8.38 -3.56 8.60
C ARG A 193 -8.85 -3.39 10.04
N CYS A 194 -9.63 -2.36 10.31
CA CYS A 194 -10.18 -2.06 11.63
C CYS A 194 -11.65 -2.49 11.70
N ASN A 195 -11.99 -3.29 12.72
CA ASN A 195 -13.37 -3.82 12.91
C ASN A 195 -14.00 -4.32 11.58
N ARG A 196 -13.18 -5.02 10.79
CA ARG A 196 -13.49 -5.42 9.42
C ARG A 196 -14.77 -6.27 9.33
N ASN A 197 -14.95 -7.17 10.29
CA ASN A 197 -16.09 -8.08 10.29
C ASN A 197 -17.34 -7.47 10.94
N GLY A 198 -17.22 -6.29 11.57
CA GLY A 198 -18.33 -5.66 12.29
C GLY A 198 -18.80 -6.42 13.53
N ASP A 199 -18.00 -7.38 14.01
CA ASP A 199 -18.36 -8.25 15.14
C ASP A 199 -18.13 -7.58 16.50
N SER A 200 -17.35 -6.50 16.53
CA SER A 200 -17.08 -5.76 17.75
C SER A 200 -18.29 -4.91 18.14
N LYS A 201 -18.73 -5.03 19.42
CA LYS A 201 -19.73 -4.14 20.00
C LYS A 201 -19.21 -2.70 20.17
N LYS A 202 -17.89 -2.50 20.10
CA LYS A 202 -17.23 -1.19 20.15
C LYS A 202 -16.86 -0.77 18.74
N MET A 203 -16.98 0.52 18.47
CA MET A 203 -16.51 1.12 17.22
C MET A 203 -14.99 0.98 17.12
N GLY A 204 -14.49 0.48 15.99
CA GLY A 204 -13.06 0.42 15.71
C GLY A 204 -12.46 1.82 15.59
N GLN A 205 -11.22 1.98 15.98
CA GLN A 205 -10.55 3.28 15.99
C GLN A 205 -9.40 3.30 14.99
N VAL A 206 -9.43 4.26 14.09
CA VAL A 206 -8.36 4.50 13.12
C VAL A 206 -7.74 5.86 13.38
N TRP A 207 -6.44 5.86 13.70
CA TRP A 207 -5.71 7.07 14.05
C TRP A 207 -4.62 7.36 13.03
N ILE A 208 -4.74 8.50 12.35
CA ILE A 208 -3.68 9.01 11.50
C ILE A 208 -2.68 9.71 12.40
N SER A 209 -1.45 9.24 12.36
CA SER A 209 -0.34 9.78 13.17
C SER A 209 0.82 10.15 12.25
N PRO A 210 0.85 11.38 11.70
CA PRO A 210 1.93 11.80 10.82
C PRO A 210 3.28 11.74 11.55
N ILE A 211 4.21 10.97 10.99
CA ILE A 211 5.56 10.83 11.56
C ILE A 211 6.51 11.77 10.83
N ARG A 212 7.29 12.51 11.59
CA ARG A 212 8.36 13.36 11.08
C ARG A 212 9.74 12.81 11.44
N ARG A 213 10.71 13.16 10.60
CA ARG A 213 12.13 12.93 10.82
C ARG A 213 12.86 14.25 10.62
N GLY A 214 13.22 14.90 11.72
CA GLY A 214 13.68 16.28 11.68
C GLY A 214 12.57 17.22 11.18
N GLU A 215 12.83 17.98 10.13
CA GLU A 215 11.86 18.93 9.57
C GLU A 215 10.91 18.32 8.52
N GLN A 216 11.12 17.06 8.11
CA GLN A 216 10.37 16.44 7.04
C GLN A 216 9.45 15.34 7.54
N LEU A 217 8.25 15.25 6.95
CA LEU A 217 7.36 14.10 7.15
C LEU A 217 7.91 12.86 6.44
N GLU A 218 7.86 11.70 7.08
CA GLU A 218 8.26 10.44 6.46
C GLU A 218 7.41 10.07 5.23
N SER A 219 6.17 10.53 5.17
CA SER A 219 5.32 10.39 3.99
C SER A 219 5.95 11.01 2.72
N SER A 220 6.69 12.11 2.84
CA SER A 220 7.36 12.75 1.70
C SER A 220 8.56 11.95 1.16
N LEU A 221 9.08 10.97 1.93
CA LEU A 221 10.15 10.07 1.48
C LEU A 221 9.62 8.91 0.61
N VAL A 222 8.32 8.65 0.66
CA VAL A 222 7.68 7.47 0.03
C VAL A 222 6.68 7.89 -1.03
N TYR A 223 5.93 8.95 -0.77
CA TYR A 223 4.88 9.44 -1.67
C TYR A 223 5.30 10.76 -2.34
N ARG A 224 4.77 11.02 -3.51
CA ARG A 224 4.94 12.31 -4.18
C ARG A 224 4.37 13.44 -3.32
N LYS A 225 5.02 14.59 -3.35
CA LYS A 225 4.66 15.76 -2.53
C LYS A 225 3.17 16.14 -2.67
N LEU A 226 2.62 16.07 -3.88
CA LEU A 226 1.21 16.38 -4.15
C LEU A 226 0.27 15.53 -3.28
N HIS A 227 0.47 14.21 -3.24
CA HIS A 227 -0.36 13.32 -2.42
C HIS A 227 -0.33 13.68 -0.93
N THR A 228 0.86 13.95 -0.39
CA THR A 228 1.02 14.31 1.04
C THR A 228 0.35 15.65 1.36
N VAL A 229 0.54 16.65 0.49
CA VAL A 229 -0.06 17.99 0.68
C VAL A 229 -1.57 17.91 0.62
N VAL A 230 -2.12 17.25 -0.41
CA VAL A 230 -3.57 17.13 -0.57
C VAL A 230 -4.18 16.30 0.57
N SER A 231 -3.53 15.20 0.99
CA SER A 231 -4.01 14.43 2.15
C SER A 231 -4.10 15.28 3.41
N LYS A 232 -3.08 16.10 3.72
CA LYS A 232 -3.15 17.03 4.86
C LYS A 232 -4.29 18.04 4.77
N GLN A 233 -4.60 18.52 3.55
CA GLN A 233 -5.66 19.50 3.34
C GLN A 233 -7.07 18.92 3.50
N VAL A 234 -7.26 17.66 3.12
CA VAL A 234 -8.59 17.05 3.10
C VAL A 234 -8.91 16.24 4.36
N LEU A 235 -7.88 15.79 5.09
CA LEU A 235 -8.09 15.08 6.36
C LEU A 235 -8.81 16.00 7.36
N PRO A 236 -9.87 15.50 8.01
CA PRO A 236 -10.67 16.29 8.93
C PRO A 236 -9.92 16.56 10.24
N GLN A 237 -10.25 17.68 10.90
CA GLN A 237 -9.75 17.98 12.25
C GLN A 237 -10.47 17.16 13.31
N ASP A 238 -11.79 17.01 13.17
CA ASP A 238 -12.60 16.16 14.05
C ASP A 238 -12.72 14.75 13.49
N PRO A 239 -12.84 13.73 14.35
CA PRO A 239 -13.02 12.36 13.89
C PRO A 239 -14.29 12.18 13.05
N VAL A 240 -14.17 11.44 11.94
CA VAL A 240 -15.26 11.14 11.02
C VAL A 240 -15.62 9.66 11.04
N SER A 241 -16.89 9.37 10.76
CA SER A 241 -17.39 8.00 10.67
C SER A 241 -17.13 7.37 9.31
N GLU A 242 -17.21 6.05 9.23
CA GLU A 242 -17.03 5.31 7.98
C GLU A 242 -17.99 5.76 6.87
N SER A 243 -19.18 6.23 7.22
CA SER A 243 -20.18 6.79 6.29
C SER A 243 -19.63 7.98 5.49
N ASP A 244 -18.66 8.72 6.04
CA ASP A 244 -18.09 9.90 5.39
C ASP A 244 -16.90 9.59 4.48
N PHE A 245 -16.41 8.35 4.50
CA PHE A 245 -15.20 7.95 3.75
C PHE A 245 -15.34 8.16 2.24
N PHE A 246 -16.52 7.91 1.68
CA PHE A 246 -16.79 8.18 0.27
C PHE A 246 -16.57 9.66 -0.09
N HIS A 247 -17.11 10.57 0.72
CA HIS A 247 -16.94 12.02 0.52
C HIS A 247 -15.49 12.46 0.72
N LEU A 248 -14.79 11.87 1.70
CA LEU A 248 -13.38 12.15 1.96
C LEU A 248 -12.50 11.75 0.75
N VAL A 249 -12.73 10.55 0.20
CA VAL A 249 -12.00 10.04 -0.97
C VAL A 249 -12.29 10.88 -2.22
N ASN A 250 -13.55 11.21 -2.47
CA ASN A 250 -13.93 12.03 -3.62
C ASN A 250 -13.30 13.43 -3.54
N ARG A 251 -13.31 14.05 -2.36
CA ARG A 251 -12.65 15.33 -2.13
C ARG A 251 -11.15 15.22 -2.39
N TYR A 252 -10.51 14.16 -1.92
CA TYR A 252 -9.09 13.91 -2.13
C TYR A 252 -8.75 13.81 -3.63
N PHE A 253 -9.44 12.97 -4.39
CA PHE A 253 -9.17 12.84 -5.83
C PHE A 253 -9.52 14.11 -6.61
N THR A 254 -10.55 14.85 -6.21
CA THR A 254 -10.89 16.15 -6.82
C THR A 254 -9.73 17.14 -6.66
N GLU A 255 -9.16 17.26 -5.46
CA GLU A 255 -8.02 18.16 -5.21
C GLU A 255 -6.73 17.67 -5.91
N LEU A 256 -6.50 16.36 -5.98
CA LEU A 256 -5.39 15.79 -6.73
C LEU A 256 -5.47 16.12 -8.23
N VAL A 257 -6.66 16.01 -8.83
CA VAL A 257 -6.84 16.32 -10.26
C VAL A 257 -6.57 17.77 -10.56
N LYS A 258 -6.92 18.71 -9.65
CA LYS A 258 -6.62 20.14 -9.81
C LYS A 258 -5.12 20.42 -9.79
N GLY A 259 -4.34 19.69 -9.01
CA GLY A 259 -2.91 19.86 -8.83
C GLY A 259 -2.04 19.02 -9.77
N LYS A 260 -2.64 18.17 -10.62
CA LYS A 260 -1.86 17.25 -11.47
C LYS A 260 -1.19 17.96 -12.65
N GLU A 261 0.05 17.58 -12.92
CA GLU A 261 0.75 17.89 -14.17
C GLU A 261 0.38 16.83 -15.21
N THR A 262 0.00 17.27 -16.42
CA THR A 262 -0.43 16.37 -17.51
C THR A 262 0.57 16.31 -18.66
N ASP A 263 1.67 17.05 -18.57
CA ASP A 263 2.63 17.21 -19.67
C ASP A 263 3.34 15.91 -20.03
N GLU A 264 3.59 15.05 -19.03
CA GLU A 264 4.17 13.72 -19.26
C GLU A 264 3.23 12.81 -20.08
N SER A 265 1.93 12.76 -19.74
CA SER A 265 0.92 12.05 -20.53
C SER A 265 0.83 12.56 -21.97
N LYS A 266 0.86 13.87 -22.17
CA LYS A 266 0.80 14.49 -23.51
C LYS A 266 2.04 14.15 -24.34
N ALA A 267 3.22 14.22 -23.70
CA ALA A 267 4.48 13.93 -24.36
C ALA A 267 4.57 12.47 -24.83
N ILE A 268 4.13 11.52 -23.98
CA ILE A 268 4.09 10.10 -24.34
C ILE A 268 3.03 9.85 -25.42
N TRP A 269 1.85 10.47 -25.32
CA TRP A 269 0.80 10.35 -26.33
C TRP A 269 1.28 10.88 -27.70
N GLN A 270 2.01 12.00 -27.72
CA GLN A 270 2.63 12.50 -28.94
C GLN A 270 3.66 11.52 -29.50
N ALA A 271 4.52 10.95 -28.65
CA ALA A 271 5.48 9.92 -29.05
C ALA A 271 4.80 8.69 -29.68
N MET A 272 3.65 8.25 -29.13
CA MET A 272 2.84 7.17 -29.73
C MET A 272 2.35 7.54 -31.13
N ASN A 273 1.81 8.75 -31.32
CA ASN A 273 1.31 9.20 -32.62
C ASN A 273 2.43 9.35 -33.66
N GLU A 274 3.63 9.66 -33.22
CA GLU A 274 4.82 9.82 -34.07
C GLU A 274 5.59 8.49 -34.24
N LEU A 275 5.11 7.37 -33.67
CA LEU A 275 5.75 6.06 -33.64
C LEU A 275 7.19 6.10 -33.08
N TYR A 276 7.46 7.00 -32.16
CA TYR A 276 8.74 7.15 -31.49
C TYR A 276 8.79 6.24 -30.26
N PHE A 277 9.12 4.97 -30.45
CA PHE A 277 9.01 3.95 -29.41
C PHE A 277 10.15 4.00 -28.40
N ASP A 278 11.38 4.28 -28.85
CA ASP A 278 12.57 4.28 -28.01
C ASP A 278 13.47 5.49 -28.28
N ARG A 279 14.22 5.93 -27.27
CA ARG A 279 15.22 6.99 -27.43
C ARG A 279 16.42 6.42 -28.19
N MET A 280 16.65 6.92 -29.41
CA MET A 280 17.78 6.51 -30.24
C MET A 280 19.05 7.34 -30.01
N ASP A 281 18.92 8.47 -29.31
CA ASP A 281 20.00 9.43 -29.07
C ASP A 281 19.82 10.15 -27.73
N SER A 282 20.68 11.14 -27.47
CA SER A 282 20.56 12.05 -26.32
C SER A 282 19.45 13.09 -26.44
N SER A 283 18.44 12.85 -27.28
CA SER A 283 17.28 13.71 -27.45
C SER A 283 16.52 13.89 -26.15
N THR A 284 16.10 15.10 -25.86
CA THR A 284 15.23 15.41 -24.71
C THR A 284 13.76 15.07 -24.98
N LYS A 285 13.43 14.60 -26.20
CA LYS A 285 12.08 14.22 -26.60
C LYS A 285 11.67 12.94 -25.88
N SER A 286 10.46 12.93 -25.32
CA SER A 286 9.89 11.76 -24.69
C SER A 286 9.61 10.66 -25.71
N ALA A 287 9.85 9.41 -25.34
CA ALA A 287 9.55 8.22 -26.12
C ALA A 287 8.46 7.38 -25.43
N VAL A 288 7.85 6.44 -26.16
CA VAL A 288 6.86 5.51 -25.56
C VAL A 288 7.47 4.67 -24.44
N SER A 289 8.75 4.29 -24.57
CA SER A 289 9.50 3.56 -23.53
C SER A 289 9.72 4.33 -22.21
N ASP A 290 9.47 5.66 -22.20
CA ASP A 290 9.50 6.44 -20.96
C ASP A 290 8.27 6.16 -20.08
N PHE A 291 7.20 5.59 -20.63
CA PHE A 291 6.04 5.17 -19.85
C PHE A 291 6.39 4.02 -18.91
N LYS A 292 6.37 4.30 -17.61
CA LYS A 292 6.66 3.30 -16.56
C LYS A 292 5.60 3.34 -15.49
N LEU A 293 4.68 2.40 -15.51
CA LEU A 293 3.69 2.21 -14.43
C LEU A 293 4.36 1.89 -13.10
N ILE A 294 5.43 1.09 -13.15
CA ILE A 294 6.25 0.76 -11.99
C ILE A 294 7.61 1.38 -12.21
N GLN A 295 7.97 2.35 -11.37
CA GLN A 295 9.30 2.91 -11.39
C GLN A 295 10.27 1.89 -10.79
N GLU A 296 11.14 1.33 -11.64
CA GLU A 296 12.22 0.48 -11.16
C GLU A 296 13.18 1.33 -10.32
N LYS A 297 13.39 0.90 -9.09
CA LYS A 297 14.38 1.51 -8.21
C LYS A 297 15.76 1.06 -8.67
N SER A 298 16.43 1.87 -9.48
CA SER A 298 17.73 1.58 -10.09
C SER A 298 18.85 1.19 -9.11
N HIS A 299 18.62 1.38 -7.82
CA HIS A 299 19.58 1.08 -6.74
C HIS A 299 19.15 -0.11 -5.88
N TYR A 300 18.27 -0.99 -6.38
CA TYR A 300 17.86 -2.20 -5.67
C TYR A 300 18.36 -3.43 -6.41
N ILE A 301 18.83 -4.40 -5.63
CA ILE A 301 19.19 -5.74 -6.12
C ILE A 301 18.30 -6.78 -5.44
N ASP A 302 18.02 -7.84 -6.16
CA ASP A 302 17.31 -8.98 -5.61
C ASP A 302 18.31 -9.90 -4.91
N VAL A 303 18.07 -10.11 -3.61
CA VAL A 303 18.92 -10.92 -2.74
C VAL A 303 18.19 -12.19 -2.36
N PHE A 304 18.78 -13.33 -2.66
CA PHE A 304 18.29 -14.61 -2.17
C PHE A 304 18.74 -14.81 -0.72
N VAL A 305 17.78 -15.12 0.16
CA VAL A 305 18.03 -15.35 1.59
C VAL A 305 17.76 -16.80 1.91
N GLU A 306 18.80 -17.57 2.25
CA GLU A 306 18.65 -18.99 2.56
C GLU A 306 17.69 -19.26 3.72
N GLY A 307 17.76 -18.51 4.80
CA GLY A 307 16.84 -18.44 5.93
C GLY A 307 16.57 -19.74 6.69
N ASP A 308 16.39 -20.86 5.98
CA ASP A 308 16.15 -22.18 6.55
C ASP A 308 16.71 -23.31 5.66
N GLY A 309 16.71 -24.55 6.15
CA GLY A 309 17.24 -25.71 5.40
C GLY A 309 16.51 -25.98 4.08
N LYS A 310 15.30 -25.48 3.88
CA LYS A 310 14.58 -25.58 2.60
C LYS A 310 15.09 -24.53 1.62
N GLY A 311 15.36 -23.32 2.08
CA GLY A 311 16.00 -22.27 1.27
C GLY A 311 17.36 -22.73 0.75
N LYS A 312 18.18 -23.33 1.63
CA LYS A 312 19.47 -23.92 1.25
C LYS A 312 19.35 -24.94 0.11
N LYS A 313 18.41 -25.89 0.22
CA LYS A 313 18.15 -26.90 -0.83
C LYS A 313 17.72 -26.27 -2.16
N ILE A 314 16.86 -25.22 -2.11
CA ILE A 314 16.42 -24.51 -3.32
C ILE A 314 17.62 -23.80 -3.98
N TRP A 315 18.52 -23.22 -3.19
CA TRP A 315 19.71 -22.58 -3.70
C TRP A 315 20.68 -23.59 -4.34
N GLU A 316 20.91 -24.73 -3.69
CA GLU A 316 21.71 -25.85 -4.25
C GLU A 316 21.12 -26.35 -5.58
N LEU A 317 19.80 -26.51 -5.68
CA LEU A 317 19.13 -26.87 -6.94
C LEU A 317 19.32 -25.80 -8.01
N TYR A 318 19.23 -24.52 -7.67
CA TYR A 318 19.45 -23.42 -8.61
C TYR A 318 20.90 -23.43 -9.14
N GLN A 319 21.88 -23.64 -8.26
CA GLN A 319 23.29 -23.75 -8.68
C GLN A 319 23.51 -24.90 -9.67
N VAL A 320 22.94 -26.07 -9.41
CA VAL A 320 23.12 -27.25 -10.28
C VAL A 320 22.36 -27.12 -11.59
N LEU A 321 21.09 -26.73 -11.55
CA LEU A 321 20.17 -26.80 -12.69
C LEU A 321 20.18 -25.53 -13.56
N VAL A 322 20.66 -24.40 -13.02
CA VAL A 322 20.62 -23.12 -13.74
C VAL A 322 22.01 -22.54 -13.92
N VAL A 323 22.80 -22.38 -12.85
CA VAL A 323 24.12 -21.72 -12.95
C VAL A 323 25.11 -22.59 -13.68
N ASN A 324 25.17 -23.89 -13.36
CA ASN A 324 26.13 -24.85 -13.93
C ASN A 324 25.62 -25.49 -15.24
N GLU A 325 24.39 -25.24 -15.68
CA GLU A 325 23.86 -25.74 -16.94
C GLU A 325 24.47 -24.96 -18.12
N ALA A 326 25.05 -25.67 -19.08
CA ALA A 326 25.72 -25.08 -20.22
C ALA A 326 24.74 -24.71 -21.35
N ASP A 327 23.69 -25.54 -21.54
CA ASP A 327 22.69 -25.29 -22.57
C ASP A 327 21.70 -24.20 -22.15
N ILE A 328 21.56 -23.17 -22.97
CA ILE A 328 20.75 -21.97 -22.67
C ILE A 328 19.26 -22.29 -22.58
N GLU A 329 18.75 -23.17 -23.46
CA GLU A 329 17.31 -23.52 -23.45
C GLU A 329 16.96 -24.32 -22.21
N THR A 330 17.75 -25.35 -21.88
CA THR A 330 17.62 -26.17 -20.68
C THR A 330 17.74 -25.32 -19.42
N ARG A 331 18.72 -24.39 -19.38
CA ARG A 331 18.88 -23.41 -18.30
C ARG A 331 17.64 -22.58 -18.07
N TYR A 332 17.06 -22.04 -19.15
CA TYR A 332 15.86 -21.21 -19.07
C TYR A 332 14.64 -22.00 -18.58
N GLU A 333 14.44 -23.21 -19.12
CA GLU A 333 13.35 -24.09 -18.65
C GLU A 333 13.50 -24.44 -17.16
N ASN A 334 14.70 -24.81 -16.72
CA ASN A 334 14.98 -25.11 -15.32
C ASN A 334 14.73 -23.90 -14.42
N TYR A 335 15.15 -22.70 -14.87
CA TYR A 335 14.85 -21.46 -14.16
C TYR A 335 13.34 -21.24 -14.02
N LEU A 336 12.56 -21.40 -15.08
CA LEU A 336 11.10 -21.22 -15.03
C LEU A 336 10.45 -22.21 -14.05
N ARG A 337 10.92 -23.47 -13.99
CA ARG A 337 10.45 -24.48 -13.02
C ARG A 337 10.75 -24.09 -11.57
N LEU A 338 11.93 -23.50 -11.32
CA LEU A 338 12.39 -23.11 -9.98
C LEU A 338 11.91 -21.72 -9.57
N LYS A 339 11.58 -20.83 -10.50
CA LYS A 339 11.25 -19.42 -10.27
C LYS A 339 10.25 -19.22 -9.13
N ARG A 340 9.16 -20.00 -9.12
CA ARG A 340 8.13 -19.89 -8.06
C ARG A 340 8.67 -20.21 -6.66
N LEU A 341 9.63 -21.10 -6.54
CA LEU A 341 10.26 -21.46 -5.28
C LEU A 341 11.30 -20.42 -4.87
N LEU A 342 12.13 -19.97 -5.83
CA LEU A 342 13.14 -18.93 -5.61
C LEU A 342 12.50 -17.62 -5.11
N CYS A 343 11.43 -17.16 -5.76
CA CYS A 343 10.73 -15.93 -5.39
C CYS A 343 10.19 -15.92 -3.94
N GLN A 344 10.06 -17.09 -3.29
CA GLN A 344 9.67 -17.15 -1.88
C GLN A 344 10.80 -16.74 -0.92
N TYR A 345 12.03 -16.71 -1.39
CA TYR A 345 13.25 -16.44 -0.63
C TYR A 345 14.00 -15.19 -1.11
N ILE A 346 13.43 -14.44 -2.03
CA ILE A 346 14.04 -13.22 -2.58
C ILE A 346 13.44 -12.00 -1.89
N VAL A 347 14.29 -11.06 -1.52
CA VAL A 347 13.96 -9.71 -1.10
C VAL A 347 14.74 -8.70 -1.93
N SER A 348 14.11 -7.60 -2.28
CA SER A 348 14.79 -6.48 -2.92
C SER A 348 15.46 -5.62 -1.85
N ALA A 349 16.75 -5.44 -1.95
CA ALA A 349 17.57 -4.65 -1.02
C ALA A 349 18.25 -3.49 -1.75
N PRO A 350 18.44 -2.32 -1.10
CA PRO A 350 19.16 -1.22 -1.71
C PRO A 350 20.62 -1.62 -1.94
N HIS A 351 21.12 -1.39 -3.15
CA HIS A 351 22.53 -1.50 -3.47
C HIS A 351 23.26 -0.28 -2.88
N ARG A 352 24.28 -0.52 -2.07
CA ARG A 352 25.15 0.53 -1.50
C ARG A 352 26.27 0.89 -2.46
#